data_e27f8c9f0f544471322159291bc310d1
#
_entry.id   e27f8c9f0f544471322159291bc310d1
#
_cell.length_a   1.000
_cell.length_b   1.000
_cell.length_c   1.000
_cell.angle_alpha   90.00
_cell.angle_beta   90.00
_cell.angle_gamma   90.00
#
_symmetry.space_group_name_H-M   'P 1'
#
loop_
_entity.id
_entity.type
_entity.pdbx_description
1 polymer ?
#
loop_
_entity_poly.entity_id
_entity_poly.type
_entity_poly.pdbx_seq_one_letter_code
_entity_poly.pdbx_strand_id
1 'polypeptide(L)'
;TGELGSGVAGTDPGTLPWLNSGPIATVIAPANQKLLTRSVSAQPRACVVPRTLTRPLDTAFARTSYSGLTANLHAAVSEPMTDGLIDEPVDDETVDDTAPGLCGLPGGTSFGTLVHTVLEYIDTAAIDLSSEVLSITRRALRMSPLPDVPPSELATSLEQVLHSDLGPLAPGMTLADFSPADRLAEMNFELAMAQSGRSTTMTDLASLLCDPSLVPPDDPISGYGEILAHIPNGDQALRGFLTGSIDAVLRRPDGRHLVVDYKTNRIPGVHKLSPHMYDAHTMRTMMFSSHYPLQGLLYSAALHRFLASSLPGYDPATH
;
A
#
# COMPACT_ATOMS: atom_id res chain seq x y z
N THR A 1 18.85 -7.06 -57.49
CA THR A 1 20.19 -6.63 -57.04
C THR A 1 20.06 -5.37 -56.21
N GLY A 2 19.96 -5.52 -54.93
CA GLY A 2 19.95 -4.45 -53.95
C GLY A 2 20.73 -4.94 -52.76
N GLU A 3 21.94 -4.44 -52.62
CA GLU A 3 22.82 -4.72 -51.47
C GLU A 3 22.18 -4.18 -50.21
N LEU A 4 21.96 -5.03 -49.23
CA LEU A 4 21.68 -4.65 -47.86
C LEU A 4 23.02 -4.35 -47.16
N GLY A 5 23.16 -3.10 -46.75
CA GLY A 5 24.33 -2.55 -46.14
C GLY A 5 24.71 -3.22 -44.86
N SER A 6 25.97 -3.25 -44.75
CA SER A 6 26.90 -3.61 -43.66
C SER A 6 26.38 -3.50 -42.25
N GLY A 7 26.71 -4.57 -41.53
CA GLY A 7 26.45 -4.77 -40.11
C GLY A 7 27.01 -3.67 -39.21
N VAL A 8 26.28 -3.45 -38.18
CA VAL A 8 26.75 -2.82 -36.94
C VAL A 8 27.94 -3.67 -36.45
N ALA A 9 29.10 -3.08 -36.41
CA ALA A 9 30.28 -3.68 -35.80
C ALA A 9 29.92 -3.98 -34.34
N GLY A 10 29.83 -5.27 -34.01
CA GLY A 10 29.62 -5.72 -32.64
C GLY A 10 30.77 -5.22 -31.77
N THR A 11 30.48 -4.40 -30.85
CA THR A 11 31.41 -4.06 -29.75
C THR A 11 31.80 -5.36 -29.06
N ASP A 12 33.10 -5.66 -29.04
CA ASP A 12 33.60 -6.82 -28.32
C ASP A 12 33.16 -6.75 -26.85
N PRO A 13 32.37 -7.72 -26.34
CA PRO A 13 31.87 -7.68 -24.97
C PRO A 13 32.99 -7.71 -23.91
N GLY A 14 34.21 -8.09 -24.29
CA GLY A 14 35.40 -8.01 -23.42
C GLY A 14 35.85 -6.59 -23.09
N THR A 15 35.33 -5.56 -23.78
CA THR A 15 35.66 -4.15 -23.56
C THR A 15 34.72 -3.41 -22.64
N LEU A 16 33.65 -4.05 -22.13
CA LEU A 16 32.69 -3.43 -21.21
C LEU A 16 33.13 -3.71 -19.75
N PRO A 17 33.66 -2.73 -19.01
CA PRO A 17 34.23 -2.95 -17.67
C PRO A 17 33.27 -3.50 -16.64
N TRP A 18 31.94 -3.30 -16.83
CA TRP A 18 30.92 -3.76 -15.91
C TRP A 18 30.55 -5.24 -16.10
N LEU A 19 30.91 -5.88 -17.24
CA LEU A 19 30.65 -7.30 -17.47
C LEU A 19 31.62 -8.20 -16.67
N ASN A 20 32.76 -7.67 -16.23
CA ASN A 20 33.80 -8.44 -15.51
C ASN A 20 33.79 -8.16 -13.99
N SER A 21 32.93 -7.31 -13.47
CA SER A 21 32.92 -6.91 -12.06
C SER A 21 31.86 -7.64 -11.20
N GLY A 22 31.11 -8.60 -11.75
CA GLY A 22 30.10 -9.37 -11.03
C GLY A 22 30.53 -10.80 -10.67
N PRO A 23 29.80 -11.47 -9.78
CA PRO A 23 30.05 -12.87 -9.42
C PRO A 23 29.70 -13.87 -10.53
N ILE A 24 29.28 -13.43 -11.72
CA ILE A 24 28.94 -14.26 -12.87
C ILE A 24 30.05 -14.15 -13.90
N ALA A 25 30.81 -15.22 -14.10
CA ALA A 25 31.79 -15.30 -15.18
C ALA A 25 31.09 -15.46 -16.53
N THR A 26 31.23 -14.48 -17.42
CA THR A 26 30.75 -14.59 -18.80
C THR A 26 31.75 -15.38 -19.62
N VAL A 27 31.39 -16.60 -20.00
CA VAL A 27 32.19 -17.42 -20.94
C VAL A 27 31.73 -17.15 -22.35
N ILE A 28 32.56 -16.48 -23.16
CA ILE A 28 32.29 -16.28 -24.59
C ILE A 28 32.77 -17.53 -25.31
N ALA A 29 31.84 -18.32 -25.85
CA ALA A 29 32.20 -19.45 -26.71
C ALA A 29 32.73 -18.92 -28.06
N PRO A 30 33.87 -19.43 -28.56
CA PRO A 30 34.40 -19.01 -29.87
C PRO A 30 33.41 -19.38 -30.99
N ALA A 31 33.17 -18.42 -31.89
CA ALA A 31 32.16 -18.47 -32.95
C ALA A 31 32.32 -19.59 -33.98
N ASN A 32 33.32 -20.43 -33.87
CA ASN A 32 33.68 -21.52 -34.86
C ASN A 32 33.84 -22.91 -34.25
N GLN A 33 33.13 -23.26 -33.19
CA GLN A 33 32.99 -24.68 -32.85
C GLN A 33 31.98 -25.32 -33.79
N LYS A 34 32.46 -26.17 -34.72
CA LYS A 34 31.62 -27.15 -35.39
C LYS A 34 30.78 -27.85 -34.33
N LEU A 35 29.45 -27.71 -34.42
CA LEU A 35 28.52 -28.49 -33.64
C LEU A 35 28.91 -29.96 -33.81
N LEU A 36 29.62 -30.52 -32.85
CA LEU A 36 29.77 -31.97 -32.71
C LEU A 36 28.38 -32.48 -32.42
N THR A 37 27.72 -32.96 -33.44
CA THR A 37 26.52 -33.78 -33.30
C THR A 37 26.93 -35.02 -32.52
N ARG A 38 26.84 -34.90 -31.18
CA ARG A 38 26.93 -36.05 -30.31
C ARG A 38 25.72 -36.89 -30.62
N SER A 39 25.93 -38.04 -31.26
CA SER A 39 24.89 -39.08 -31.37
C SER A 39 24.57 -39.49 -29.95
N VAL A 40 23.48 -38.96 -29.42
CA VAL A 40 22.95 -39.38 -28.13
C VAL A 40 22.39 -40.79 -28.40
N SER A 41 23.16 -41.83 -28.02
CA SER A 41 22.59 -43.14 -27.89
C SER A 41 21.38 -43.01 -26.98
N ALA A 42 20.22 -43.41 -27.47
CA ALA A 42 18.98 -43.38 -26.71
C ALA A 42 19.09 -44.39 -25.54
N GLN A 43 19.79 -43.99 -24.49
CA GLN A 43 19.58 -44.64 -23.21
C GLN A 43 18.16 -44.30 -22.74
N PRO A 44 17.39 -45.29 -22.29
CA PRO A 44 16.05 -45.02 -21.75
C PRO A 44 16.20 -43.93 -20.68
N ARG A 45 15.57 -42.78 -20.91
CA ARG A 45 15.51 -41.72 -19.89
C ARG A 45 14.92 -42.37 -18.64
N ALA A 46 15.69 -42.42 -17.56
CA ALA A 46 15.17 -42.80 -16.28
C ALA A 46 13.92 -41.97 -16.04
N CYS A 47 12.80 -42.65 -15.82
CA CYS A 47 11.55 -41.98 -15.52
C CYS A 47 11.79 -41.18 -14.23
N VAL A 48 11.82 -39.84 -14.33
CA VAL A 48 11.95 -38.98 -13.16
C VAL A 48 10.63 -39.07 -12.43
N VAL A 49 10.57 -39.91 -11.41
CA VAL A 49 9.42 -39.98 -10.51
C VAL A 49 9.46 -38.75 -9.61
N PRO A 50 8.43 -37.90 -9.61
CA PRO A 50 8.40 -36.76 -8.72
C PRO A 50 8.48 -37.22 -7.27
N ARG A 51 9.35 -36.61 -6.50
CA ARG A 51 9.48 -36.90 -5.08
C ARG A 51 8.20 -36.47 -4.39
N THR A 52 7.50 -37.40 -3.77
CA THR A 52 6.32 -37.07 -2.96
C THR A 52 6.77 -36.36 -1.68
N LEU A 53 6.16 -35.23 -1.39
CA LEU A 53 6.42 -34.51 -0.14
C LEU A 53 5.90 -35.39 1.03
N THR A 54 6.80 -35.86 1.88
CA THR A 54 6.44 -36.74 3.02
C THR A 54 6.10 -35.94 4.29
N ARG A 55 6.38 -34.61 4.28
CA ARG A 55 6.04 -33.73 5.38
C ARG A 55 4.85 -32.87 4.98
N PRO A 56 3.77 -32.79 5.79
CA PRO A 56 2.70 -31.85 5.53
C PRO A 56 3.24 -30.41 5.55
N LEU A 57 2.88 -29.63 4.53
CA LEU A 57 3.13 -28.18 4.53
C LEU A 57 2.18 -27.54 5.53
N ASP A 58 2.70 -26.66 6.37
CA ASP A 58 1.87 -25.80 7.20
C ASP A 58 1.27 -24.68 6.31
N THR A 59 0.12 -24.97 5.72
CA THR A 59 -0.60 -24.03 4.86
C THR A 59 -1.25 -22.88 5.63
N ALA A 60 -1.30 -22.97 6.97
CA ALA A 60 -1.79 -21.90 7.82
C ALA A 60 -0.73 -20.81 8.06
N PHE A 61 0.55 -21.10 7.75
CA PHE A 61 1.62 -20.11 7.83
C PHE A 61 1.69 -19.33 6.51
N ALA A 62 1.14 -18.13 6.49
CA ALA A 62 1.03 -17.31 5.31
C ALA A 62 1.70 -15.94 5.49
N ARG A 63 2.10 -15.33 4.37
CA ARG A 63 2.36 -13.89 4.29
C ARG A 63 1.06 -13.24 3.83
N THR A 64 0.53 -12.31 4.58
CA THR A 64 -0.73 -11.63 4.29
C THR A 64 -0.59 -10.13 4.50
N SER A 65 -1.50 -9.37 3.90
CA SER A 65 -1.64 -7.93 4.11
C SER A 65 -2.98 -7.63 4.79
N TYR A 66 -3.22 -6.36 5.15
CA TYR A 66 -4.55 -5.92 5.58
C TYR A 66 -5.61 -6.32 4.54
N SER A 67 -5.35 -6.06 3.26
CA SER A 67 -6.22 -6.46 2.14
C SER A 67 -6.45 -7.96 2.08
N GLY A 68 -5.41 -8.76 2.30
CA GLY A 68 -5.52 -10.22 2.37
C GLY A 68 -6.36 -10.70 3.56
N LEU A 69 -6.27 -10.03 4.70
CA LEU A 69 -7.12 -10.34 5.86
C LEU A 69 -8.59 -9.99 5.62
N THR A 70 -8.86 -8.91 4.88
CA THR A 70 -10.22 -8.41 4.61
C THR A 70 -10.80 -8.88 3.27
N ALA A 71 -10.01 -9.53 2.40
CA ALA A 71 -10.44 -9.97 1.06
C ALA A 71 -11.72 -10.84 1.08
N ASN A 72 -11.86 -11.71 2.06
CA ASN A 72 -13.05 -12.54 2.21
C ASN A 72 -14.32 -11.76 2.61
N LEU A 73 -14.16 -10.52 3.09
CA LEU A 73 -15.27 -9.65 3.50
C LEU A 73 -15.84 -8.93 2.28
N HIS A 74 -14.99 -8.61 1.33
CA HIS A 74 -15.38 -7.96 0.08
C HIS A 74 -15.82 -8.98 -0.99
N ALA A 75 -15.37 -10.24 -0.93
CA ALA A 75 -15.73 -11.31 -1.87
C ALA A 75 -17.25 -11.67 -1.84
N ALA A 76 -17.99 -11.26 -0.82
CA ALA A 76 -19.45 -11.38 -0.82
C ALA A 76 -20.13 -10.39 -1.78
N VAL A 77 -19.38 -9.46 -2.39
CA VAL A 77 -19.87 -8.37 -3.24
C VAL A 77 -19.24 -8.35 -4.63
N SER A 78 -18.10 -9.00 -4.90
CA SER A 78 -17.40 -8.93 -6.21
C SER A 78 -16.39 -10.04 -6.48
N GLU A 79 -16.09 -10.30 -7.78
CA GLU A 79 -15.23 -11.31 -8.38
C GLU A 79 -13.73 -11.29 -7.96
N PRO A 80 -12.91 -12.34 -8.29
CA PRO A 80 -11.58 -12.58 -7.71
C PRO A 80 -10.53 -11.55 -8.13
N MET A 81 -9.75 -11.11 -7.16
CA MET A 81 -8.78 -10.01 -7.26
C MET A 81 -7.35 -10.45 -7.47
N THR A 82 -6.65 -9.71 -8.31
CA THR A 82 -5.19 -9.71 -8.47
C THR A 82 -4.54 -8.90 -7.33
N ASP A 83 -3.37 -9.38 -6.92
CA ASP A 83 -2.53 -8.87 -5.83
C ASP A 83 -2.22 -7.36 -5.97
N GLY A 84 -2.56 -6.59 -4.96
CA GLY A 84 -2.20 -5.16 -4.84
C GLY A 84 -3.36 -4.20 -5.11
N LEU A 85 -3.87 -3.58 -4.05
CA LEU A 85 -4.95 -2.60 -3.99
C LEU A 85 -6.36 -3.21 -4.11
N ILE A 86 -7.14 -3.06 -3.06
CA ILE A 86 -8.57 -3.42 -3.10
C ILE A 86 -9.22 -2.46 -4.09
N ASP A 87 -9.61 -3.01 -5.24
CA ASP A 87 -10.48 -2.32 -6.19
C ASP A 87 -11.87 -2.21 -5.53
N GLU A 88 -12.19 -1.03 -5.02
CA GLU A 88 -13.58 -0.72 -4.78
C GLU A 88 -14.27 -0.66 -6.14
N PRO A 89 -15.50 -1.22 -6.29
CA PRO A 89 -16.19 -1.21 -7.55
C PRO A 89 -16.30 0.24 -8.03
N VAL A 90 -15.71 0.51 -9.19
CA VAL A 90 -15.89 1.79 -9.89
C VAL A 90 -17.27 1.72 -10.49
N ASP A 91 -18.26 2.29 -9.80
CA ASP A 91 -19.45 2.73 -10.49
C ASP A 91 -18.98 3.78 -11.52
N ASP A 92 -19.39 3.62 -12.76
CA ASP A 92 -19.12 4.55 -13.88
C ASP A 92 -19.90 5.85 -13.60
N GLU A 93 -19.44 6.59 -12.58
CA GLU A 93 -20.10 7.77 -12.06
C GLU A 93 -19.67 8.99 -12.91
N THR A 94 -20.66 9.64 -13.48
CA THR A 94 -20.47 10.91 -14.17
C THR A 94 -19.88 11.94 -13.21
N VAL A 95 -18.72 12.48 -13.57
CA VAL A 95 -18.07 13.57 -12.83
C VAL A 95 -18.97 14.80 -12.85
N ASP A 96 -19.22 15.41 -11.68
CA ASP A 96 -19.88 16.70 -11.60
C ASP A 96 -18.81 17.81 -11.70
N ASP A 97 -18.59 18.33 -12.89
CA ASP A 97 -17.64 19.41 -13.16
C ASP A 97 -17.85 20.69 -12.33
N THR A 98 -18.96 20.76 -11.59
CA THR A 98 -19.27 21.93 -10.74
C THR A 98 -18.94 21.70 -9.26
N ALA A 99 -18.55 20.47 -8.86
CA ALA A 99 -18.20 20.16 -7.49
C ALA A 99 -16.80 20.70 -7.13
N PRO A 100 -16.62 21.30 -5.97
CA PRO A 100 -15.33 21.88 -5.58
C PRO A 100 -14.32 20.83 -5.13
N GLY A 101 -13.05 21.08 -5.42
CA GLY A 101 -11.92 20.29 -4.94
C GLY A 101 -11.92 18.85 -5.47
N LEU A 102 -11.48 17.90 -4.62
CA LEU A 102 -11.41 16.48 -4.99
C LEU A 102 -12.77 15.86 -5.35
N CYS A 103 -13.87 16.45 -4.89
CA CYS A 103 -15.22 15.97 -5.20
C CYS A 103 -15.57 16.11 -6.69
N GLY A 104 -14.98 17.06 -7.42
CA GLY A 104 -15.15 17.28 -8.86
C GLY A 104 -14.23 16.43 -9.73
N LEU A 105 -13.31 15.69 -9.16
CA LEU A 105 -12.37 14.84 -9.88
C LEU A 105 -12.86 13.38 -9.92
N PRO A 106 -12.36 12.53 -10.83
CA PRO A 106 -12.74 11.12 -10.89
C PRO A 106 -12.48 10.38 -9.59
N GLY A 107 -13.18 9.26 -9.38
CA GLY A 107 -12.93 8.32 -8.29
C GLY A 107 -12.18 7.07 -8.77
N GLY A 108 -12.11 6.07 -7.88
CA GLY A 108 -11.59 4.74 -8.19
C GLY A 108 -10.08 4.56 -7.92
N THR A 109 -9.62 3.33 -8.06
CA THR A 109 -8.27 2.90 -7.65
C THR A 109 -7.16 3.64 -8.37
N SER A 110 -7.29 3.87 -9.67
CA SER A 110 -6.26 4.57 -10.45
C SER A 110 -6.09 6.02 -9.99
N PHE A 111 -7.20 6.69 -9.66
CA PHE A 111 -7.18 8.03 -9.08
C PHE A 111 -6.58 8.01 -7.66
N GLY A 112 -6.98 7.05 -6.82
CA GLY A 112 -6.39 6.84 -5.50
C GLY A 112 -4.87 6.68 -5.57
N THR A 113 -4.38 5.78 -6.43
CA THR A 113 -2.95 5.57 -6.65
C THR A 113 -2.23 6.85 -7.09
N LEU A 114 -2.85 7.65 -7.97
CA LEU A 114 -2.29 8.94 -8.39
C LEU A 114 -2.16 9.90 -7.20
N VAL A 115 -3.20 10.03 -6.37
CA VAL A 115 -3.20 10.90 -5.18
C VAL A 115 -2.12 10.46 -4.19
N HIS A 116 -2.04 9.15 -3.87
CA HIS A 116 -0.99 8.60 -3.00
C HIS A 116 0.40 8.90 -3.55
N THR A 117 0.62 8.67 -4.86
CA THR A 117 1.92 8.97 -5.50
C THR A 117 2.28 10.45 -5.36
N VAL A 118 1.34 11.38 -5.56
CA VAL A 118 1.63 12.80 -5.41
C VAL A 118 1.97 13.12 -3.95
N LEU A 119 1.17 12.65 -3.00
CA LEU A 119 1.38 12.89 -1.57
C LEU A 119 2.66 12.23 -1.05
N GLU A 120 3.08 11.09 -1.60
CA GLU A 120 4.35 10.44 -1.27
C GLU A 120 5.56 11.33 -1.60
N TYR A 121 5.59 11.89 -2.83
CA TYR A 121 6.79 12.55 -3.37
C TYR A 121 6.85 14.05 -3.14
N ILE A 122 5.82 14.68 -2.58
CA ILE A 122 5.81 16.11 -2.28
C ILE A 122 6.88 16.46 -1.23
N ASP A 123 7.68 17.51 -1.53
CA ASP A 123 8.50 18.19 -0.54
C ASP A 123 7.69 19.32 0.13
N THR A 124 7.19 19.05 1.32
CA THR A 124 6.44 20.02 2.11
C THR A 124 7.27 21.20 2.60
N ALA A 125 8.60 21.12 2.56
CA ALA A 125 9.52 22.21 2.88
C ALA A 125 9.91 23.06 1.66
N ALA A 126 9.32 22.81 0.49
CA ALA A 126 9.57 23.60 -0.71
C ALA A 126 9.22 25.09 -0.48
N ILE A 127 10.07 26.00 -0.99
CA ILE A 127 9.86 27.45 -0.86
C ILE A 127 8.54 27.89 -1.50
N ASP A 128 8.15 27.26 -2.59
CA ASP A 128 6.88 27.45 -3.31
C ASP A 128 6.16 26.10 -3.36
N LEU A 129 5.36 25.82 -2.35
CA LEU A 129 4.62 24.55 -2.23
C LEU A 129 3.63 24.36 -3.36
N SER A 130 2.96 25.42 -3.83
CA SER A 130 2.00 25.33 -4.95
C SER A 130 2.69 24.86 -6.23
N SER A 131 3.85 25.43 -6.55
CA SER A 131 4.67 25.01 -7.71
C SER A 131 5.18 23.60 -7.55
N GLU A 132 5.56 23.19 -6.35
CA GLU A 132 6.00 21.82 -6.05
C GLU A 132 4.86 20.82 -6.27
N VAL A 133 3.70 21.04 -5.66
CA VAL A 133 2.50 20.18 -5.82
C VAL A 133 2.16 20.02 -7.31
N LEU A 134 2.14 21.12 -8.06
CA LEU A 134 1.84 21.08 -9.50
C LEU A 134 2.91 20.31 -10.29
N SER A 135 4.17 20.47 -9.93
CA SER A 135 5.30 19.76 -10.56
C SER A 135 5.20 18.25 -10.38
N ILE A 136 5.00 17.81 -9.12
CA ILE A 136 4.84 16.41 -8.77
C ILE A 136 3.59 15.82 -9.41
N THR A 137 2.44 16.54 -9.36
CA THR A 137 1.18 16.11 -10.02
C THR A 137 1.39 15.86 -11.52
N ARG A 138 2.04 16.80 -12.21
CA ARG A 138 2.35 16.62 -13.64
C ARG A 138 3.29 15.44 -13.89
N ARG A 139 4.24 15.20 -12.99
CA ARG A 139 5.15 14.05 -13.07
C ARG A 139 4.39 12.75 -12.90
N ALA A 140 3.54 12.64 -11.89
CA ALA A 140 2.73 11.46 -11.61
C ALA A 140 1.77 11.14 -12.77
N LEU A 141 1.08 12.14 -13.32
CA LEU A 141 0.21 11.99 -14.50
C LEU A 141 0.96 11.58 -15.77
N ARG A 142 2.24 11.91 -15.91
CA ARG A 142 3.05 11.38 -17.03
C ARG A 142 3.38 9.90 -16.87
N MET A 143 3.52 9.42 -15.64
CA MET A 143 3.81 7.99 -15.35
C MET A 143 2.53 7.14 -15.41
N SER A 144 1.42 7.68 -14.94
CA SER A 144 0.10 7.04 -14.92
C SER A 144 -0.96 8.01 -15.45
N PRO A 145 -1.13 8.08 -16.79
CA PRO A 145 -2.05 9.04 -17.41
C PRO A 145 -3.50 8.78 -17.05
N LEU A 146 -4.18 9.81 -16.58
CA LEU A 146 -5.62 9.86 -16.36
C LEU A 146 -6.16 11.06 -17.18
N PRO A 147 -6.78 10.81 -18.34
CA PRO A 147 -7.17 11.88 -19.28
C PRO A 147 -8.15 12.90 -18.69
N ASP A 148 -9.02 12.45 -17.79
CA ASP A 148 -10.09 13.25 -17.19
C ASP A 148 -9.65 13.97 -15.91
N VAL A 149 -8.33 14.00 -15.60
CA VAL A 149 -7.76 14.68 -14.44
C VAL A 149 -6.89 15.86 -14.88
N PRO A 150 -7.40 17.09 -14.83
CA PRO A 150 -6.60 18.29 -15.10
C PRO A 150 -5.51 18.47 -14.03
N PRO A 151 -4.22 18.56 -14.42
CA PRO A 151 -3.13 18.65 -13.44
C PRO A 151 -3.22 19.83 -12.49
N SER A 152 -3.72 20.96 -12.97
CA SER A 152 -3.90 22.18 -12.15
C SER A 152 -5.00 22.04 -11.12
N GLU A 153 -6.11 21.39 -11.46
CA GLU A 153 -7.23 21.19 -10.54
C GLU A 153 -6.87 20.19 -9.45
N LEU A 154 -6.23 19.08 -9.83
CA LEU A 154 -5.72 18.11 -8.84
C LEU A 154 -4.69 18.78 -7.91
N ALA A 155 -3.74 19.54 -8.45
CA ALA A 155 -2.73 20.21 -7.65
C ALA A 155 -3.37 21.19 -6.66
N THR A 156 -4.32 22.02 -7.10
CA THR A 156 -5.04 22.96 -6.22
C THR A 156 -5.82 22.21 -5.11
N SER A 157 -6.47 21.11 -5.47
CA SER A 157 -7.22 20.29 -4.51
C SER A 157 -6.31 19.63 -3.49
N LEU A 158 -5.15 19.12 -3.91
CA LEU A 158 -4.16 18.52 -3.01
C LEU A 158 -3.49 19.56 -2.11
N GLU A 159 -3.28 20.77 -2.60
CA GLU A 159 -2.79 21.87 -1.77
C GLU A 159 -3.78 22.19 -0.64
N GLN A 160 -5.09 22.17 -0.90
CA GLN A 160 -6.12 22.30 0.14
C GLN A 160 -6.03 21.16 1.16
N VAL A 161 -5.81 19.92 0.71
CA VAL A 161 -5.61 18.76 1.61
C VAL A 161 -4.38 18.94 2.48
N LEU A 162 -3.26 19.42 1.92
CA LEU A 162 -2.04 19.68 2.67
C LEU A 162 -2.20 20.72 3.77
N HIS A 163 -3.10 21.67 3.58
CA HIS A 163 -3.41 22.74 4.55
C HIS A 163 -4.66 22.46 5.40
N SER A 164 -5.26 21.28 5.28
CA SER A 164 -6.39 20.89 6.13
C SER A 164 -5.92 20.52 7.54
N ASP A 165 -6.69 20.94 8.56
CA ASP A 165 -6.42 20.61 9.97
C ASP A 165 -6.46 19.11 10.19
N LEU A 166 -5.45 18.56 10.85
CA LEU A 166 -5.34 17.14 11.17
C LEU A 166 -6.23 16.71 12.35
N GLY A 167 -6.97 17.64 12.91
CA GLY A 167 -7.93 17.38 13.97
C GLY A 167 -7.30 17.13 15.34
N PRO A 168 -8.02 16.44 16.24
CA PRO A 168 -7.66 16.41 17.67
C PRO A 168 -6.34 15.70 17.97
N LEU A 169 -5.85 14.85 17.07
CA LEU A 169 -4.55 14.16 17.25
C LEU A 169 -3.36 15.11 16.99
N ALA A 170 -3.56 16.17 16.20
CA ALA A 170 -2.55 17.20 15.94
C ALA A 170 -3.21 18.58 15.83
N PRO A 171 -3.75 19.13 16.95
CA PRO A 171 -4.57 20.33 16.92
C PRO A 171 -3.82 21.52 16.34
N GLY A 172 -4.44 22.17 15.34
CA GLY A 172 -3.87 23.32 14.64
C GLY A 172 -2.67 23.03 13.75
N MET A 173 -2.38 21.76 13.50
CA MET A 173 -1.35 21.34 12.55
C MET A 173 -1.98 20.78 11.26
N THR A 174 -1.25 20.94 10.18
CA THR A 174 -1.61 20.45 8.84
C THR A 174 -0.49 19.55 8.30
N LEU A 175 -0.73 18.84 7.21
CA LEU A 175 0.34 18.05 6.56
C LEU A 175 1.52 18.94 6.10
N ALA A 176 1.24 20.17 5.71
CA ALA A 176 2.26 21.14 5.27
C ALA A 176 3.21 21.59 6.40
N ASP A 177 2.83 21.41 7.66
CA ASP A 177 3.69 21.77 8.81
C ASP A 177 4.78 20.72 9.09
N PHE A 178 4.70 19.54 8.48
CA PHE A 178 5.68 18.48 8.66
C PHE A 178 6.71 18.50 7.55
N SER A 179 7.94 18.87 7.90
CA SER A 179 9.07 18.79 6.97
C SER A 179 9.39 17.37 6.55
N PRO A 180 10.13 17.13 5.45
CA PRO A 180 10.59 15.78 5.10
C PRO A 180 11.41 15.08 6.18
N ALA A 181 12.00 15.82 7.13
CA ALA A 181 12.71 15.25 8.27
C ALA A 181 11.77 14.73 9.37
N ASP A 182 10.53 15.18 9.39
CA ASP A 182 9.51 14.80 10.37
C ASP A 182 8.37 13.99 9.74
N ARG A 183 8.51 13.64 8.46
CA ARG A 183 7.56 12.85 7.69
C ARG A 183 8.27 11.70 7.01
N LEU A 184 7.91 10.48 7.36
CA LEU A 184 8.32 9.25 6.67
C LEU A 184 7.17 8.79 5.77
N ALA A 185 7.31 8.94 4.46
CA ALA A 185 6.35 8.43 3.49
C ALA A 185 6.61 6.95 3.17
N GLU A 186 5.56 6.19 2.87
CA GLU A 186 5.60 4.79 2.45
C GLU A 186 6.47 3.91 3.36
N MET A 187 6.13 3.90 4.67
CA MET A 187 6.82 3.04 5.63
C MET A 187 6.42 1.58 5.44
N ASN A 188 7.25 0.83 4.73
CA ASN A 188 7.05 -0.61 4.56
C ASN A 188 7.36 -1.38 5.85
N PHE A 189 6.52 -2.35 6.18
CA PHE A 189 6.73 -3.21 7.35
C PHE A 189 6.43 -4.68 7.08
N GLU A 190 7.08 -5.54 7.85
CA GLU A 190 6.78 -6.95 7.95
C GLU A 190 6.78 -7.37 9.42
N LEU A 191 5.64 -7.84 9.92
CA LEU A 191 5.45 -8.23 11.32
C LEU A 191 5.13 -9.72 11.43
N ALA A 192 5.80 -10.42 12.33
CA ALA A 192 5.36 -11.75 12.74
C ALA A 192 4.04 -11.64 13.53
N MET A 193 3.00 -12.33 13.06
CA MET A 193 1.67 -12.28 13.68
C MET A 193 1.58 -13.14 14.93
N ALA A 194 2.07 -14.35 14.91
CA ALA A 194 2.11 -15.22 16.10
C ALA A 194 3.45 -15.92 16.20
N GLN A 195 4.03 -15.92 17.41
CA GLN A 195 5.14 -16.79 17.75
C GLN A 195 4.61 -18.11 18.32
N SER A 196 5.42 -19.17 18.22
CA SER A 196 5.09 -20.54 18.59
C SER A 196 4.30 -20.64 19.91
N GLY A 197 3.12 -21.25 19.86
CA GLY A 197 2.33 -21.66 21.03
C GLY A 197 1.09 -20.82 21.34
N ARG A 198 0.91 -19.63 20.77
CA ARG A 198 -0.34 -18.85 20.84
C ARG A 198 -0.85 -18.57 19.44
N SER A 199 -2.03 -19.04 19.13
CA SER A 199 -2.79 -18.60 17.96
C SER A 199 -3.69 -17.44 18.39
N THR A 200 -3.54 -16.29 17.75
CA THR A 200 -4.48 -15.17 17.85
C THR A 200 -5.41 -15.24 16.66
N THR A 201 -6.68 -14.95 16.87
CA THR A 201 -7.71 -14.95 15.84
C THR A 201 -8.31 -13.55 15.68
N MET A 202 -9.07 -13.31 14.63
CA MET A 202 -9.85 -12.06 14.50
C MET A 202 -10.94 -11.98 15.56
N THR A 203 -11.49 -13.12 15.97
CA THR A 203 -12.47 -13.20 17.08
C THR A 203 -11.86 -12.76 18.42
N ASP A 204 -10.59 -13.12 18.68
CA ASP A 204 -9.89 -12.64 19.88
C ASP A 204 -9.72 -11.11 19.85
N LEU A 205 -9.35 -10.55 18.67
CA LEU A 205 -9.23 -9.11 18.49
C LEU A 205 -10.59 -8.42 18.66
N ALA A 206 -11.65 -8.96 18.08
CA ALA A 206 -13.01 -8.44 18.24
C ALA A 206 -13.41 -8.39 19.71
N SER A 207 -13.09 -9.44 20.48
CA SER A 207 -13.38 -9.51 21.92
C SER A 207 -12.66 -8.42 22.70
N LEU A 208 -11.39 -8.13 22.37
CA LEU A 208 -10.64 -7.01 22.97
C LEU A 208 -11.28 -5.65 22.64
N LEU A 209 -11.74 -5.46 21.39
CA LEU A 209 -12.37 -4.20 20.96
C LEU A 209 -13.77 -4.00 21.51
N CYS A 210 -14.41 -5.07 22.01
CA CYS A 210 -15.68 -5.00 22.74
C CYS A 210 -15.49 -4.74 24.24
N ASP A 211 -14.29 -4.78 24.78
CA ASP A 211 -14.00 -4.53 26.19
C ASP A 211 -14.01 -3.02 26.47
N PRO A 212 -15.00 -2.49 27.24
CA PRO A 212 -15.10 -1.07 27.52
C PRO A 212 -13.97 -0.51 28.39
N SER A 213 -13.15 -1.38 28.98
CA SER A 213 -11.95 -0.96 29.69
C SER A 213 -10.78 -0.66 28.75
N LEU A 214 -10.80 -1.21 27.54
CA LEU A 214 -9.82 -1.00 26.48
C LEU A 214 -10.31 0.02 25.45
N VAL A 215 -11.60 -0.04 25.07
CA VAL A 215 -12.23 0.86 24.11
C VAL A 215 -13.46 1.48 24.80
N PRO A 216 -13.30 2.65 25.44
CA PRO A 216 -14.40 3.36 26.10
C PRO A 216 -15.54 3.70 25.12
N PRO A 217 -16.78 3.88 25.59
CA PRO A 217 -17.93 4.17 24.73
C PRO A 217 -17.82 5.44 23.89
N ASP A 218 -17.02 6.41 24.31
CA ASP A 218 -16.71 7.66 23.60
C ASP A 218 -15.52 7.58 22.67
N ASP A 219 -14.85 6.43 22.61
CA ASP A 219 -13.75 6.20 21.68
C ASP A 219 -14.26 6.18 20.21
N PRO A 220 -13.56 6.80 19.25
CA PRO A 220 -13.95 6.80 17.84
C PRO A 220 -14.17 5.42 17.24
N ILE A 221 -13.49 4.36 17.72
CA ILE A 221 -13.66 2.97 17.23
C ILE A 221 -14.65 2.16 18.06
N SER A 222 -15.33 2.76 19.06
CA SER A 222 -16.35 2.08 19.86
C SER A 222 -17.43 1.47 18.96
N GLY A 223 -17.84 0.22 19.23
CA GLY A 223 -18.77 -0.55 18.41
C GLY A 223 -18.15 -1.26 17.20
N TYR A 224 -16.90 -0.98 16.83
CA TYR A 224 -16.25 -1.68 15.74
C TYR A 224 -15.94 -3.16 16.07
N GLY A 225 -15.70 -3.48 17.33
CA GLY A 225 -15.52 -4.86 17.79
C GLY A 225 -16.70 -5.78 17.46
N GLU A 226 -17.92 -5.27 17.55
CA GLU A 226 -19.14 -6.01 17.19
C GLU A 226 -19.19 -6.32 15.68
N ILE A 227 -18.76 -5.38 14.84
CA ILE A 227 -18.67 -5.59 13.38
C ILE A 227 -17.60 -6.63 13.08
N LEU A 228 -16.44 -6.52 13.72
CA LEU A 228 -15.32 -7.44 13.54
C LEU A 228 -15.65 -8.86 13.99
N ALA A 229 -16.49 -9.04 15.00
CA ALA A 229 -16.93 -10.34 15.48
C ALA A 229 -17.75 -11.14 14.45
N HIS A 230 -18.33 -10.48 13.46
CA HIS A 230 -19.14 -11.10 12.42
C HIS A 230 -18.34 -11.41 11.14
N ILE A 231 -17.04 -11.22 11.15
CA ILE A 231 -16.17 -11.53 10.01
C ILE A 231 -16.19 -13.03 9.67
N PRO A 232 -16.42 -13.43 8.43
CA PRO A 232 -16.31 -14.81 8.00
C PRO A 232 -14.90 -15.37 8.31
N ASN A 233 -14.86 -16.60 8.83
CA ASN A 233 -13.60 -17.25 9.24
C ASN A 233 -12.79 -16.52 10.32
N GLY A 234 -13.43 -15.71 11.15
CA GLY A 234 -12.79 -14.96 12.24
C GLY A 234 -12.04 -15.85 13.25
N ASP A 235 -12.39 -17.13 13.35
CA ASP A 235 -11.75 -18.12 14.23
C ASP A 235 -10.44 -18.70 13.65
N GLN A 236 -10.09 -18.39 12.41
CA GLN A 236 -8.84 -18.86 11.83
C GLN A 236 -7.65 -18.21 12.52
N ALA A 237 -6.66 -19.05 12.84
CA ALA A 237 -5.43 -18.58 13.48
C ALA A 237 -4.65 -17.65 12.55
N LEU A 238 -4.35 -16.46 13.03
CA LEU A 238 -3.48 -15.49 12.36
C LEU A 238 -2.03 -15.94 12.55
N ARG A 239 -1.44 -16.55 11.51
CA ARG A 239 -0.10 -17.14 11.56
C ARG A 239 0.72 -16.67 10.36
N GLY A 240 2.02 -16.46 10.59
CA GLY A 240 2.94 -16.05 9.55
C GLY A 240 3.34 -14.58 9.67
N PHE A 241 3.36 -13.87 8.57
CA PHE A 241 3.78 -12.48 8.52
C PHE A 241 2.65 -11.60 7.98
N LEU A 242 2.44 -10.48 8.66
CA LEU A 242 1.66 -9.36 8.16
C LEU A 242 2.60 -8.38 7.47
N THR A 243 2.32 -8.06 6.21
CA THR A 243 3.06 -7.08 5.43
C THR A 243 2.16 -5.90 5.06
N GLY A 244 2.74 -4.74 4.94
CA GLY A 244 2.01 -3.54 4.51
C GLY A 244 2.92 -2.35 4.33
N SER A 245 2.35 -1.26 3.86
CA SER A 245 2.94 0.07 3.84
C SER A 245 2.03 1.05 4.57
N ILE A 246 2.61 1.93 5.36
CA ILE A 246 1.92 3.07 5.98
C ILE A 246 2.20 4.27 5.10
N ASP A 247 1.16 4.93 4.60
CA ASP A 247 1.31 6.04 3.64
C ASP A 247 2.17 7.18 4.19
N ALA A 248 1.95 7.57 5.44
CA ALA A 248 2.85 8.49 6.12
C ALA A 248 2.88 8.25 7.64
N VAL A 249 4.07 8.41 8.20
CA VAL A 249 4.29 8.57 9.63
C VAL A 249 4.80 9.98 9.88
N LEU A 250 4.10 10.73 10.72
CA LEU A 250 4.44 12.11 11.07
C LEU A 250 4.97 12.17 12.50
N ARG A 251 6.08 12.88 12.71
CA ARG A 251 6.63 13.13 14.03
C ARG A 251 6.31 14.55 14.45
N ARG A 252 5.50 14.71 15.49
CA ARG A 252 5.14 16.00 16.08
C ARG A 252 6.32 16.60 16.86
N PRO A 253 6.32 17.95 17.06
CA PRO A 253 7.35 18.62 17.86
C PRO A 253 7.42 18.15 19.31
N ASP A 254 6.32 17.62 19.87
CA ASP A 254 6.28 17.03 21.23
C ASP A 254 6.79 15.58 21.29
N GLY A 255 7.27 15.01 20.18
CA GLY A 255 7.81 13.67 20.08
C GLY A 255 6.78 12.59 19.76
N ARG A 256 5.50 12.90 19.72
CA ARG A 256 4.44 11.95 19.36
C ARG A 256 4.47 11.65 17.87
N HIS A 257 4.10 10.44 17.54
CA HIS A 257 4.04 9.96 16.15
C HIS A 257 2.58 9.71 15.75
N LEU A 258 2.25 10.09 14.51
CA LEU A 258 0.93 9.87 13.93
C LEU A 258 1.06 8.92 12.74
N VAL A 259 0.12 7.98 12.64
CA VAL A 259 -0.11 7.18 11.43
C VAL A 259 -1.11 7.93 10.57
N VAL A 260 -0.77 8.15 9.32
CA VAL A 260 -1.66 8.74 8.31
C VAL A 260 -1.81 7.76 7.15
N ASP A 261 -3.06 7.59 6.72
CA ASP A 261 -3.43 6.77 5.59
C ASP A 261 -4.45 7.54 4.74
N TYR A 262 -4.14 7.73 3.46
CA TYR A 262 -4.94 8.56 2.56
C TYR A 262 -6.05 7.74 1.94
N LYS A 263 -7.27 8.28 1.93
CA LYS A 263 -8.44 7.63 1.34
C LYS A 263 -9.14 8.57 0.37
N THR A 264 -9.41 8.08 -0.82
CA THR A 264 -10.12 8.80 -1.88
C THR A 264 -11.52 8.24 -2.15
N ASN A 265 -12.05 7.47 -1.19
CA ASN A 265 -13.35 6.86 -1.27
C ASN A 265 -14.46 7.88 -1.51
N ARG A 266 -15.39 7.53 -2.38
CA ARG A 266 -16.62 8.29 -2.64
C ARG A 266 -17.77 7.71 -1.83
N ILE A 267 -18.74 8.55 -1.49
CA ILE A 267 -19.98 8.09 -0.80
C ILE A 267 -20.79 7.27 -1.79
N PRO A 268 -21.05 5.98 -1.51
CA PRO A 268 -21.77 5.09 -2.43
C PRO A 268 -23.15 5.63 -2.81
N GLY A 269 -23.50 5.56 -4.11
CA GLY A 269 -24.82 5.98 -4.61
C GLY A 269 -25.05 7.50 -4.64
N VAL A 270 -24.01 8.32 -4.41
CA VAL A 270 -24.10 9.79 -4.47
C VAL A 270 -23.40 10.29 -5.72
N HIS A 271 -24.16 10.72 -6.72
CA HIS A 271 -23.62 11.22 -7.98
C HIS A 271 -23.04 12.64 -7.90
N LYS A 272 -23.59 13.48 -7.00
CA LYS A 272 -23.11 14.86 -6.80
C LYS A 272 -22.52 14.99 -5.41
N LEU A 273 -21.19 14.84 -5.34
CA LEU A 273 -20.46 14.93 -4.10
C LEU A 273 -20.18 16.38 -3.71
N SER A 274 -20.20 16.62 -2.41
CA SER A 274 -19.79 17.89 -1.82
C SER A 274 -19.04 17.61 -0.51
N PRO A 275 -17.99 18.40 -0.18
CA PRO A 275 -17.19 18.17 1.02
C PRO A 275 -17.99 18.05 2.32
N HIS A 276 -19.09 18.82 2.46
CA HIS A 276 -19.92 18.77 3.66
C HIS A 276 -20.76 17.46 3.81
N MET A 277 -20.84 16.63 2.78
CA MET A 277 -21.47 15.31 2.88
C MET A 277 -20.57 14.31 3.63
N TYR A 278 -19.27 14.59 3.71
CA TYR A 278 -18.31 13.81 4.48
C TYR A 278 -18.28 14.28 5.94
N ASP A 279 -19.46 14.36 6.57
CA ASP A 279 -19.56 14.66 7.98
C ASP A 279 -19.04 13.50 8.85
N ALA A 280 -18.89 13.74 10.15
CA ALA A 280 -18.31 12.75 11.07
C ALA A 280 -19.11 11.44 11.11
N HIS A 281 -20.45 11.49 10.95
CA HIS A 281 -21.28 10.30 10.93
C HIS A 281 -21.09 9.49 9.65
N THR A 282 -21.13 10.14 8.49
CA THR A 282 -20.91 9.53 7.19
C THR A 282 -19.52 8.91 7.11
N MET A 283 -18.48 9.67 7.49
CA MET A 283 -17.11 9.16 7.51
C MET A 283 -16.97 7.95 8.43
N ARG A 284 -17.51 8.00 9.65
CA ARG A 284 -17.49 6.84 10.56
C ARG A 284 -18.14 5.60 9.92
N THR A 285 -19.31 5.77 9.29
CA THR A 285 -20.02 4.69 8.64
C THR A 285 -19.17 4.07 7.51
N MET A 286 -18.59 4.90 6.65
CA MET A 286 -17.72 4.45 5.56
C MET A 286 -16.47 3.74 6.10
N MET A 287 -15.82 4.31 7.11
CA MET A 287 -14.63 3.70 7.71
C MET A 287 -14.94 2.34 8.33
N PHE A 288 -16.08 2.19 8.99
CA PHE A 288 -16.45 0.92 9.61
C PHE A 288 -16.84 -0.14 8.58
N SER A 289 -17.59 0.24 7.53
CA SER A 289 -17.96 -0.68 6.45
C SER A 289 -16.77 -1.16 5.64
N SER A 290 -15.75 -0.31 5.49
CA SER A 290 -14.50 -0.64 4.79
C SER A 290 -13.42 -1.24 5.71
N HIS A 291 -13.76 -1.52 6.97
CA HIS A 291 -12.82 -2.07 7.98
C HIS A 291 -11.55 -1.25 8.22
N TYR A 292 -11.53 0.05 7.90
CA TYR A 292 -10.36 0.92 8.10
C TYR A 292 -9.89 1.05 9.56
N PRO A 293 -10.75 0.91 10.61
CA PRO A 293 -10.24 0.85 11.97
C PRO A 293 -9.28 -0.32 12.20
N LEU A 294 -9.50 -1.48 11.55
CA LEU A 294 -8.55 -2.60 11.60
C LEU A 294 -7.20 -2.22 10.96
N GLN A 295 -7.22 -1.52 9.82
CA GLN A 295 -6.00 -1.04 9.17
C GLN A 295 -5.23 -0.10 10.11
N GLY A 296 -5.91 0.87 10.69
CA GLY A 296 -5.30 1.81 11.64
C GLY A 296 -4.69 1.13 12.85
N LEU A 297 -5.35 0.12 13.42
CA LEU A 297 -4.83 -0.67 14.53
C LEU A 297 -3.57 -1.47 14.14
N LEU A 298 -3.59 -2.12 12.97
CA LEU A 298 -2.45 -2.88 12.46
C LEU A 298 -1.25 -1.97 12.18
N TYR A 299 -1.47 -0.81 11.60
CA TYR A 299 -0.43 0.18 11.31
C TYR A 299 0.14 0.79 12.59
N SER A 300 -0.72 1.11 13.55
CA SER A 300 -0.28 1.58 14.88
C SER A 300 0.56 0.52 15.61
N ALA A 301 0.16 -0.75 15.54
CA ALA A 301 0.95 -1.85 16.10
C ALA A 301 2.30 -2.02 15.39
N ALA A 302 2.34 -1.83 14.05
CA ALA A 302 3.56 -1.88 13.26
C ALA A 302 4.52 -0.76 13.68
N LEU A 303 4.02 0.47 13.73
CA LEU A 303 4.79 1.64 14.14
C LEU A 303 5.28 1.50 15.58
N HIS A 304 4.41 1.08 16.52
CA HIS A 304 4.78 0.83 17.92
C HIS A 304 5.97 -0.13 18.03
N ARG A 305 5.93 -1.26 17.33
CA ARG A 305 7.01 -2.25 17.34
C ARG A 305 8.29 -1.71 16.72
N PHE A 306 8.17 -0.94 15.65
CA PHE A 306 9.31 -0.27 15.03
C PHE A 306 9.97 0.73 15.99
N LEU A 307 9.18 1.62 16.59
CA LEU A 307 9.68 2.62 17.54
C LEU A 307 10.28 1.96 18.79
N ALA A 308 9.65 0.92 19.33
CA ALA A 308 10.18 0.17 20.48
C ALA A 308 11.55 -0.47 20.21
N SER A 309 11.84 -0.82 18.95
CA SER A 309 13.13 -1.38 18.55
C SER A 309 14.18 -0.35 18.15
N SER A 310 13.75 0.85 17.72
CA SER A 310 14.61 1.82 17.04
C SER A 310 14.81 3.12 17.80
N LEU A 311 13.86 3.48 18.68
CA LEU A 311 13.89 4.75 19.42
C LEU A 311 14.32 4.49 20.88
N PRO A 312 15.52 4.92 21.28
CA PRO A 312 15.94 4.81 22.68
C PRO A 312 15.02 5.60 23.62
N GLY A 313 14.55 4.95 24.68
CA GLY A 313 13.64 5.58 25.65
C GLY A 313 12.20 5.69 25.17
N TYR A 314 11.82 4.96 24.12
CA TYR A 314 10.44 4.93 23.64
C TYR A 314 9.47 4.51 24.73
N ASP A 315 8.43 5.32 24.88
CA ASP A 315 7.28 5.05 25.76
C ASP A 315 5.99 5.30 24.95
N PRO A 316 5.15 4.27 24.76
CA PRO A 316 3.93 4.40 23.97
C PRO A 316 2.91 5.39 24.54
N ALA A 317 3.03 5.78 25.82
CA ALA A 317 2.15 6.78 26.41
C ALA A 317 2.51 8.22 26.01
N THR A 318 3.74 8.45 25.56
CA THR A 318 4.28 9.80 25.30
C THR A 318 4.78 9.98 23.86
N HIS A 319 4.96 8.91 23.09
CA HIS A 319 5.44 8.90 21.72
C HIS A 319 4.37 8.31 20.80
#